data_3ab84bbd37e45c5ffc5ec16b0bbbc8c3
#
_entry.id   3ab84bbd37e45c5ffc5ec16b0bbbc8c3
#
_cell.length_a   1.000
_cell.length_b   1.000
_cell.length_c   1.000
_cell.angle_alpha   90.00
_cell.angle_beta   90.00
_cell.angle_gamma   90.00
#
_symmetry.space_group_name_H-M   'P 1'
#
loop_
_entity.id
_entity.type
_entity.pdbx_description
1 polymer ?
#
loop_
_entity_poly.entity_id
_entity_poly.type
_entity_poly.pdbx_seq_one_letter_code
_entity_poly.pdbx_strand_id
1 'polypeptide(L)'
;MELLRSGLPSYYYICKLQTEYDMENRLTVGFTHGDVNGIGYELIIKMMAENRICEVCTPVLFGSSKVAAYHRKALNIENFSLNSIQNARDANPKRCNIVNCVDDAIKVDLGQETPESDDAAVLALKAALTALDRNEIDVLVGAPQGCNSFKPAASCPVFFSERYETRNVMPLLVGEKMKMGFVTNHLPFRDIAGNITVNNIYYKLKLLDACLKKDFTIRKPRIAVLGLNPHSGENCMYGEEEKNVIIPAIERARDNGIMALGPYAPDGLFSGVEFEKFDVILAMYHDQGMIPFKTIEGNEGAVLLAGLPIVYTSTVHGMAYDITGQGIADESGMRNALSMLNYLPYNL
;
A
#
# COMPACT_ATOMS: atom_id res chain seq x y z
N MET A 1 -22.55 13.46 -14.44
CA MET A 1 -21.86 14.33 -13.46
C MET A 1 -22.68 14.64 -12.20
N GLU A 2 -23.85 13.99 -12.02
CA GLU A 2 -24.72 14.16 -10.84
C GLU A 2 -24.71 12.99 -9.83
N LEU A 3 -23.97 11.92 -10.11
CA LEU A 3 -23.91 10.71 -9.26
C LEU A 3 -22.81 10.71 -8.18
N LEU A 4 -21.96 11.75 -8.16
CA LEU A 4 -20.84 11.87 -7.21
C LEU A 4 -21.22 12.52 -5.86
N ARG A 5 -22.51 12.82 -5.62
CA ARG A 5 -22.99 13.46 -4.38
C ARG A 5 -23.79 12.59 -3.43
N SER A 6 -23.98 11.31 -3.74
CA SER A 6 -24.62 10.37 -2.81
C SER A 6 -23.52 9.69 -1.98
N GLY A 7 -23.39 10.04 -0.71
CA GLY A 7 -22.44 9.44 0.25
C GLY A 7 -22.69 7.93 0.49
N LEU A 8 -22.66 7.15 -0.57
CA LEU A 8 -22.68 5.69 -0.52
C LEU A 8 -21.25 5.20 -0.32
N PRO A 9 -21.00 4.21 0.56
CA PRO A 9 -19.69 3.64 0.80
C PRO A 9 -19.02 3.22 -0.54
N SER A 10 -17.72 3.40 -0.67
CA SER A 10 -16.91 3.03 -1.85
C SER A 10 -17.20 1.61 -2.38
N TYR A 11 -17.64 0.73 -1.50
CA TYR A 11 -18.08 -0.64 -1.79
C TYR A 11 -19.28 -0.74 -2.76
N TYR A 12 -20.17 0.24 -2.77
CA TYR A 12 -21.34 0.25 -3.66
C TYR A 12 -20.98 0.54 -5.12
N TYR A 13 -19.87 1.27 -5.33
CA TYR A 13 -19.32 1.52 -6.66
C TYR A 13 -18.63 0.30 -7.26
N ILE A 14 -17.99 -0.54 -6.44
CA ILE A 14 -17.34 -1.78 -6.86
C ILE A 14 -18.38 -2.73 -7.47
N CYS A 15 -19.55 -2.89 -6.84
CA CYS A 15 -20.63 -3.75 -7.34
C CYS A 15 -21.28 -3.24 -8.64
N LYS A 16 -21.26 -1.92 -8.90
CA LYS A 16 -21.97 -1.35 -10.05
C LYS A 16 -21.18 -1.39 -11.35
N LEU A 17 -19.84 -1.41 -11.27
CA LEU A 17 -18.95 -1.51 -12.44
C LEU A 17 -18.71 -2.96 -12.88
N GLN A 18 -18.96 -3.95 -12.02
CA GLN A 18 -18.71 -5.37 -12.31
C GLN A 18 -19.89 -6.14 -12.90
N THR A 19 -21.07 -5.54 -13.08
CA THR A 19 -22.22 -6.22 -13.72
C THR A 19 -22.06 -6.50 -15.22
N GLU A 20 -20.95 -6.03 -15.83
CA GLU A 20 -20.62 -6.28 -17.25
C GLU A 20 -19.29 -7.04 -17.46
N TYR A 21 -18.57 -7.41 -16.40
CA TYR A 21 -17.33 -8.20 -16.56
C TYR A 21 -17.61 -9.71 -16.47
N ASP A 22 -17.21 -10.38 -17.53
CA ASP A 22 -17.28 -11.83 -17.74
C ASP A 22 -16.70 -12.61 -16.55
N MET A 23 -17.41 -13.63 -16.06
CA MET A 23 -16.98 -14.48 -14.95
C MET A 23 -15.66 -15.23 -15.23
N GLU A 24 -15.18 -15.25 -16.47
CA GLU A 24 -13.96 -15.93 -16.91
C GLU A 24 -12.67 -15.11 -16.66
N ASN A 25 -12.75 -13.79 -16.42
CA ASN A 25 -11.58 -12.90 -16.25
C ASN A 25 -11.45 -12.33 -14.82
N ARG A 26 -11.83 -13.11 -13.80
CA ARG A 26 -11.74 -12.67 -12.42
C ARG A 26 -10.32 -12.82 -11.88
N LEU A 27 -9.74 -11.73 -11.35
CA LEU A 27 -8.40 -11.74 -10.76
C LEU A 27 -8.28 -12.72 -9.60
N THR A 28 -7.20 -13.46 -9.57
CA THR A 28 -6.76 -14.23 -8.40
C THR A 28 -5.86 -13.35 -7.54
N VAL A 29 -6.34 -13.00 -6.35
CA VAL A 29 -5.66 -12.09 -5.42
C VAL A 29 -5.02 -12.88 -4.30
N GLY A 30 -3.69 -12.80 -4.19
CA GLY A 30 -2.95 -13.33 -3.05
C GLY A 30 -3.02 -12.36 -1.86
N PHE A 31 -3.19 -12.92 -0.67
CA PHE A 31 -3.12 -12.19 0.59
C PHE A 31 -2.04 -12.79 1.47
N THR A 32 -1.19 -11.96 2.08
CA THR A 32 -0.25 -12.40 3.12
C THR A 32 -0.72 -11.88 4.47
N HIS A 33 -0.65 -12.72 5.49
CA HIS A 33 -1.18 -12.41 6.82
C HIS A 33 -0.36 -11.35 7.60
N GLY A 34 0.86 -11.00 7.12
CA GLY A 34 1.75 -10.12 7.86
C GLY A 34 2.26 -10.77 9.15
N ASP A 35 2.24 -10.01 10.25
CA ASP A 35 2.61 -10.55 11.57
C ASP A 35 1.47 -11.39 12.16
N VAL A 36 1.73 -12.65 12.52
CA VAL A 36 0.73 -13.55 13.12
C VAL A 36 0.26 -13.10 14.50
N ASN A 37 1.06 -12.29 15.20
CA ASN A 37 0.76 -11.74 16.53
C ASN A 37 0.08 -10.37 16.46
N GLY A 38 0.00 -9.76 15.28
CA GLY A 38 -0.66 -8.49 15.02
C GLY A 38 -2.09 -8.64 14.50
N ILE A 39 -2.65 -7.55 13.99
CA ILE A 39 -4.04 -7.49 13.49
C ILE A 39 -4.23 -8.09 12.08
N GLY A 40 -3.16 -8.55 11.40
CA GLY A 40 -3.23 -8.96 10.01
C GLY A 40 -4.28 -10.03 9.70
N TYR A 41 -4.31 -11.12 10.48
CA TYR A 41 -5.35 -12.14 10.34
C TYR A 41 -6.76 -11.60 10.66
N GLU A 42 -6.90 -10.70 11.63
CA GLU A 42 -8.19 -10.07 11.97
C GLU A 42 -8.75 -9.31 10.78
N LEU A 43 -7.93 -8.46 10.15
CA LEU A 43 -8.33 -7.67 8.98
C LEU A 43 -8.77 -8.55 7.81
N ILE A 44 -7.98 -9.59 7.51
CA ILE A 44 -8.25 -10.52 6.41
C ILE A 44 -9.52 -11.34 6.69
N ILE A 45 -9.68 -11.87 7.90
CA ILE A 45 -10.84 -12.68 8.27
C ILE A 45 -12.12 -11.83 8.22
N LYS A 46 -12.11 -10.61 8.77
CA LYS A 46 -13.25 -9.70 8.70
C LYS A 46 -13.65 -9.40 7.26
N MET A 47 -12.68 -9.04 6.42
CA MET A 47 -12.90 -8.76 5.01
C MET A 47 -13.45 -9.98 4.25
N MET A 48 -12.91 -11.18 4.51
CA MET A 48 -13.28 -12.42 3.83
C MET A 48 -14.61 -13.02 4.34
N ALA A 49 -14.96 -12.77 5.60
CA ALA A 49 -16.19 -13.29 6.21
C ALA A 49 -17.48 -12.70 5.60
N GLU A 50 -17.41 -11.55 4.98
CA GLU A 50 -18.55 -10.89 4.33
C GLU A 50 -18.94 -11.51 2.96
N ASN A 51 -18.49 -12.69 2.59
CA ASN A 51 -18.82 -13.45 1.36
C ASN A 51 -18.74 -12.67 0.02
N ARG A 52 -18.83 -11.34 0.04
CA ARG A 52 -18.79 -10.48 -1.15
C ARG A 52 -17.42 -10.40 -1.82
N ILE A 53 -16.36 -10.74 -1.10
CA ILE A 53 -15.00 -10.72 -1.68
C ILE A 53 -14.91 -11.70 -2.87
N CYS A 54 -15.60 -12.83 -2.80
CA CYS A 54 -15.65 -13.79 -3.90
C CYS A 54 -16.47 -13.31 -5.11
N GLU A 55 -17.21 -12.21 -4.99
CA GLU A 55 -17.84 -11.53 -6.12
C GLU A 55 -16.85 -10.62 -6.86
N VAL A 56 -15.82 -10.13 -6.14
CA VAL A 56 -14.81 -9.18 -6.62
C VAL A 56 -13.58 -9.89 -7.20
N CYS A 57 -13.09 -10.93 -6.52
CA CYS A 57 -11.86 -11.63 -6.89
C CYS A 57 -11.92 -13.11 -6.46
N THR A 58 -10.91 -13.88 -6.87
CA THR A 58 -10.62 -15.20 -6.30
C THR A 58 -9.58 -15.02 -5.18
N PRO A 59 -9.97 -14.99 -3.88
CA PRO A 59 -9.06 -14.72 -2.80
C PRO A 59 -8.26 -15.96 -2.39
N VAL A 60 -6.93 -15.80 -2.23
CA VAL A 60 -6.00 -16.83 -1.78
C VAL A 60 -5.14 -16.29 -0.64
N LEU A 61 -5.36 -16.76 0.57
CA LEU A 61 -4.53 -16.44 1.73
C LEU A 61 -3.30 -17.36 1.75
N PHE A 62 -2.13 -16.81 1.95
CA PHE A 62 -0.90 -17.56 2.23
C PHE A 62 -0.62 -17.50 3.73
N GLY A 63 -0.61 -18.66 4.41
CA GLY A 63 -0.44 -18.70 5.87
C GLY A 63 -0.63 -20.10 6.47
N SER A 64 -1.25 -20.18 7.65
CA SER A 64 -1.64 -21.42 8.33
C SER A 64 -3.13 -21.45 8.64
N SER A 65 -3.79 -22.54 8.26
CA SER A 65 -5.21 -22.76 8.56
C SER A 65 -5.47 -22.83 10.08
N LYS A 66 -4.52 -23.34 10.88
CA LYS A 66 -4.64 -23.38 12.34
C LYS A 66 -4.55 -21.99 12.95
N VAL A 67 -3.61 -21.16 12.50
CA VAL A 67 -3.47 -19.78 12.96
C VAL A 67 -4.72 -18.98 12.58
N ALA A 68 -5.21 -19.13 11.34
CA ALA A 68 -6.45 -18.52 10.90
C ALA A 68 -7.65 -18.92 11.78
N ALA A 69 -7.74 -20.23 12.12
CA ALA A 69 -8.80 -20.72 13.01
C ALA A 69 -8.66 -20.20 14.45
N TYR A 70 -7.44 -20.01 14.95
CA TYR A 70 -7.19 -19.37 16.25
C TYR A 70 -7.72 -17.93 16.28
N HIS A 71 -7.31 -17.09 15.32
CA HIS A 71 -7.79 -15.71 15.22
C HIS A 71 -9.30 -15.64 15.02
N ARG A 72 -9.87 -16.49 14.14
CA ARG A 72 -11.31 -16.56 13.94
C ARG A 72 -12.08 -16.81 15.23
N LYS A 73 -11.59 -17.74 16.09
CA LYS A 73 -12.20 -18.01 17.39
C LYS A 73 -12.11 -16.80 18.33
N ALA A 74 -10.95 -16.13 18.38
CA ALA A 74 -10.76 -14.92 19.18
C ALA A 74 -11.76 -13.81 18.76
N LEU A 75 -12.09 -13.73 17.48
CA LEU A 75 -13.04 -12.76 16.91
C LEU A 75 -14.52 -13.19 17.04
N ASN A 76 -14.82 -14.37 17.58
CA ASN A 76 -16.18 -14.95 17.66
C ASN A 76 -16.90 -15.03 16.30
N ILE A 77 -16.15 -15.25 15.20
CA ILE A 77 -16.70 -15.42 13.85
C ILE A 77 -16.98 -16.90 13.60
N GLU A 78 -18.24 -17.34 13.65
CA GLU A 78 -18.59 -18.76 13.53
C GLU A 78 -18.76 -19.23 12.08
N ASN A 79 -19.39 -18.42 11.23
CA ASN A 79 -19.81 -18.80 9.88
C ASN A 79 -18.76 -18.47 8.80
N PHE A 80 -17.49 -18.73 9.07
CA PHE A 80 -16.40 -18.53 8.14
C PHE A 80 -15.47 -19.75 8.07
N SER A 81 -15.15 -20.20 6.86
CA SER A 81 -14.20 -21.28 6.65
C SER A 81 -13.35 -21.02 5.41
N LEU A 82 -12.08 -21.36 5.50
CA LEU A 82 -11.13 -21.32 4.39
C LEU A 82 -11.08 -22.67 3.69
N ASN A 83 -11.05 -22.64 2.36
CA ASN A 83 -10.82 -23.81 1.52
C ASN A 83 -9.32 -24.07 1.42
N SER A 84 -8.82 -25.14 2.07
CA SER A 84 -7.39 -25.48 2.01
C SER A 84 -7.05 -26.06 0.65
N ILE A 85 -6.05 -25.49 0.01
CA ILE A 85 -5.51 -25.88 -1.30
C ILE A 85 -3.99 -26.06 -1.22
N GLN A 86 -3.42 -26.79 -2.17
CA GLN A 86 -1.97 -26.99 -2.23
C GLN A 86 -1.26 -25.92 -3.06
N ASN A 87 -1.87 -25.49 -4.15
CA ASN A 87 -1.33 -24.48 -5.04
C ASN A 87 -2.39 -23.39 -5.28
N ALA A 88 -1.96 -22.16 -5.50
CA ALA A 88 -2.90 -21.05 -5.76
C ALA A 88 -3.72 -21.26 -7.05
N ARG A 89 -3.18 -21.96 -8.06
CA ARG A 89 -3.91 -22.32 -9.28
C ARG A 89 -5.13 -23.23 -9.04
N ASP A 90 -5.19 -23.92 -7.90
CA ASP A 90 -6.31 -24.80 -7.53
C ASP A 90 -7.42 -24.03 -6.79
N ALA A 91 -7.33 -22.70 -6.75
CA ALA A 91 -8.25 -21.86 -6.01
C ALA A 91 -9.69 -21.96 -6.54
N ASN A 92 -10.63 -22.16 -5.64
CA ASN A 92 -12.04 -22.11 -5.97
C ASN A 92 -12.52 -20.66 -6.01
N PRO A 93 -13.02 -20.13 -7.14
CA PRO A 93 -13.43 -18.72 -7.26
C PRO A 93 -14.67 -18.36 -6.43
N LYS A 94 -15.38 -19.34 -5.90
CA LYS A 94 -16.57 -19.15 -5.05
C LYS A 94 -16.29 -19.28 -3.56
N ARG A 95 -15.02 -19.44 -3.16
CA ARG A 95 -14.61 -19.65 -1.77
C ARG A 95 -13.36 -18.86 -1.45
N CYS A 96 -13.22 -18.46 -0.18
CA CYS A 96 -11.94 -17.98 0.32
C CYS A 96 -10.98 -19.17 0.47
N ASN A 97 -9.83 -19.10 -0.20
CA ASN A 97 -8.86 -20.19 -0.25
C ASN A 97 -7.67 -19.90 0.67
N ILE A 98 -6.96 -20.95 1.09
CA ILE A 98 -5.70 -20.83 1.84
C ILE A 98 -4.69 -21.85 1.35
N VAL A 99 -3.46 -21.37 1.09
CA VAL A 99 -2.27 -22.18 0.89
C VAL A 99 -1.53 -22.25 2.22
N ASN A 100 -1.40 -23.45 2.79
CA ASN A 100 -0.65 -23.65 4.03
C ASN A 100 0.85 -23.64 3.73
N CYS A 101 1.53 -22.55 4.10
CA CYS A 101 2.95 -22.32 3.87
C CYS A 101 3.73 -21.96 5.14
N VAL A 102 3.03 -21.87 6.27
CA VAL A 102 3.57 -21.60 7.60
C VAL A 102 3.29 -22.81 8.49
N ASP A 103 4.24 -23.16 9.37
CA ASP A 103 4.09 -24.29 10.28
C ASP A 103 2.87 -24.10 11.19
N ASP A 104 2.04 -25.13 11.23
CA ASP A 104 0.86 -25.18 12.10
C ASP A 104 1.20 -25.21 13.60
N ALA A 105 2.43 -25.53 13.96
CA ALA A 105 2.91 -25.55 15.35
C ALA A 105 3.38 -24.18 15.86
N ILE A 106 3.36 -23.14 15.01
CA ILE A 106 3.75 -21.78 15.42
C ILE A 106 2.92 -21.32 16.61
N LYS A 107 3.61 -20.79 17.61
CA LYS A 107 2.97 -20.19 18.78
C LYS A 107 2.49 -18.78 18.41
N VAL A 108 1.24 -18.49 18.72
CA VAL A 108 0.65 -17.15 18.58
C VAL A 108 0.67 -16.47 19.94
N ASP A 109 1.46 -15.40 20.04
CA ASP A 109 1.56 -14.54 21.22
C ASP A 109 0.99 -13.15 20.88
N LEU A 110 -0.34 -13.00 20.96
CA LEU A 110 -1.04 -11.80 20.54
C LEU A 110 -0.46 -10.53 21.17
N GLY A 111 -0.24 -9.50 20.34
CA GLY A 111 0.23 -8.20 20.79
C GLY A 111 1.74 -8.13 21.07
N GLN A 112 2.53 -9.12 20.63
CA GLN A 112 3.97 -9.16 20.86
C GLN A 112 4.73 -9.46 19.57
N GLU A 113 5.77 -8.66 19.29
CA GLU A 113 6.73 -8.98 18.24
C GLU A 113 7.63 -10.13 18.70
N THR A 114 7.73 -11.17 17.88
CA THR A 114 8.60 -12.33 18.13
C THR A 114 9.36 -12.71 16.86
N PRO A 115 10.58 -13.31 16.99
CA PRO A 115 11.31 -13.81 15.82
C PRO A 115 10.51 -14.82 15.00
N GLU A 116 9.73 -15.67 15.67
CA GLU A 116 8.89 -16.68 15.00
C GLU A 116 7.77 -16.06 14.20
N SER A 117 7.19 -14.94 14.68
CA SER A 117 6.16 -14.20 13.92
C SER A 117 6.73 -13.51 12.68
N ASP A 118 7.96 -12.97 12.80
CA ASP A 118 8.69 -12.40 11.67
C ASP A 118 9.01 -13.48 10.61
N ASP A 119 9.53 -14.64 11.03
CA ASP A 119 9.83 -15.75 10.14
C ASP A 119 8.57 -16.26 9.40
N ALA A 120 7.44 -16.37 10.11
CA ALA A 120 6.16 -16.74 9.52
C ALA A 120 5.69 -15.75 8.45
N ALA A 121 5.82 -14.45 8.72
CA ALA A 121 5.48 -13.39 7.77
C ALA A 121 6.35 -13.48 6.50
N VAL A 122 7.66 -13.74 6.66
CA VAL A 122 8.60 -13.95 5.54
C VAL A 122 8.24 -15.18 4.72
N LEU A 123 7.90 -16.30 5.36
CA LEU A 123 7.51 -17.53 4.68
C LEU A 123 6.24 -17.32 3.85
N ALA A 124 5.22 -16.68 4.41
CA ALA A 124 3.99 -16.36 3.70
C ALA A 124 4.24 -15.43 2.50
N LEU A 125 5.06 -14.38 2.69
CA LEU A 125 5.42 -13.46 1.61
C LEU A 125 6.19 -14.17 0.50
N LYS A 126 7.19 -15.00 0.82
CA LYS A 126 7.97 -15.74 -0.17
C LYS A 126 7.11 -16.76 -0.94
N ALA A 127 6.16 -17.42 -0.28
CA ALA A 127 5.23 -18.36 -0.93
C ALA A 127 4.31 -17.59 -1.90
N ALA A 128 3.74 -16.45 -1.47
CA ALA A 128 2.89 -15.63 -2.32
C ALA A 128 3.66 -15.05 -3.53
N LEU A 129 4.89 -14.57 -3.33
CA LEU A 129 5.72 -14.08 -4.43
C LEU A 129 6.11 -15.19 -5.41
N THR A 130 6.31 -16.40 -4.92
CA THR A 130 6.56 -17.56 -5.80
C THR A 130 5.34 -17.89 -6.65
N ALA A 131 4.14 -17.81 -6.07
CA ALA A 131 2.89 -18.01 -6.80
C ALA A 131 2.68 -16.88 -7.85
N LEU A 132 3.02 -15.66 -7.50
CA LEU A 132 2.94 -14.51 -8.40
C LEU A 132 3.91 -14.66 -9.58
N ASP A 133 5.18 -15.02 -9.34
CA ASP A 133 6.18 -15.25 -10.37
C ASP A 133 5.82 -16.41 -11.32
N ARG A 134 4.94 -17.33 -10.86
CA ARG A 134 4.39 -18.45 -11.66
C ARG A 134 3.06 -18.16 -12.32
N ASN A 135 2.56 -16.92 -12.21
CA ASN A 135 1.23 -16.53 -12.67
C ASN A 135 0.11 -17.42 -12.10
N GLU A 136 0.24 -17.86 -10.84
CA GLU A 136 -0.80 -18.56 -10.11
C GLU A 136 -1.72 -17.60 -9.35
N ILE A 137 -1.25 -16.39 -9.09
CA ILE A 137 -2.01 -15.21 -8.64
C ILE A 137 -1.60 -14.02 -9.51
N ASP A 138 -2.51 -13.06 -9.66
CA ASP A 138 -2.32 -11.89 -10.52
C ASP A 138 -1.72 -10.71 -9.75
N VAL A 139 -2.10 -10.55 -8.49
CA VAL A 139 -1.73 -9.42 -7.63
C VAL A 139 -1.56 -9.88 -6.18
N LEU A 140 -0.85 -9.09 -5.39
CA LEU A 140 -0.56 -9.39 -3.99
C LEU A 140 -0.98 -8.23 -3.08
N VAL A 141 -1.77 -8.55 -2.04
CA VAL A 141 -2.18 -7.64 -0.97
C VAL A 141 -1.53 -8.08 0.34
N GLY A 142 -0.69 -7.23 0.92
CA GLY A 142 0.01 -7.49 2.18
C GLY A 142 -0.75 -6.94 3.38
N ALA A 143 -0.95 -7.77 4.42
CA ALA A 143 -1.33 -7.28 5.74
C ALA A 143 -0.13 -6.66 6.48
N PRO A 144 -0.35 -5.91 7.58
CA PRO A 144 0.71 -5.25 8.32
C PRO A 144 1.83 -6.21 8.73
N GLN A 145 3.07 -5.83 8.45
CA GLN A 145 4.27 -6.62 8.71
C GLN A 145 5.39 -5.75 9.30
N GLY A 146 6.09 -6.27 10.29
CA GLY A 146 7.21 -5.58 10.94
C GLY A 146 8.41 -5.38 10.03
N CYS A 147 9.21 -4.35 10.28
CA CYS A 147 10.44 -4.09 9.52
C CYS A 147 11.47 -5.23 9.68
N ASN A 148 11.47 -5.93 10.80
CA ASN A 148 12.38 -7.05 11.07
C ASN A 148 12.17 -8.21 10.09
N SER A 149 10.95 -8.45 9.65
CA SER A 149 10.61 -9.47 8.66
C SER A 149 11.25 -9.24 7.27
N PHE A 150 11.75 -8.03 7.00
CA PHE A 150 12.42 -7.74 5.73
C PHE A 150 13.94 -7.89 5.77
N LYS A 151 14.52 -8.21 6.93
CA LYS A 151 15.97 -8.38 7.06
C LYS A 151 16.53 -9.46 6.11
N PRO A 152 17.75 -9.25 5.53
CA PRO A 152 18.68 -8.14 5.76
C PRO A 152 18.29 -6.81 5.07
N ALA A 153 17.24 -6.75 4.25
CA ALA A 153 16.79 -5.49 3.66
C ALA A 153 16.31 -4.49 4.73
N ALA A 154 16.57 -3.22 4.51
CA ALA A 154 16.26 -2.18 5.48
C ALA A 154 14.76 -1.87 5.62
N SER A 155 13.95 -2.24 4.62
CA SER A 155 12.51 -1.98 4.57
C SER A 155 11.83 -2.77 3.45
N CYS A 156 10.49 -2.79 3.47
CA CYS A 156 9.66 -3.41 2.43
C CYS A 156 10.04 -2.93 1.01
N PRO A 157 10.14 -1.62 0.69
CA PRO A 157 10.52 -1.19 -0.65
C PRO A 157 11.91 -1.67 -1.07
N VAL A 158 12.88 -1.74 -0.13
CA VAL A 158 14.23 -2.25 -0.41
C VAL A 158 14.20 -3.74 -0.73
N PHE A 159 13.47 -4.53 0.07
CA PHE A 159 13.27 -5.95 -0.17
C PHE A 159 12.73 -6.24 -1.58
N PHE A 160 11.68 -5.54 -2.00
CA PHE A 160 11.11 -5.71 -3.33
C PHE A 160 12.04 -5.18 -4.44
N SER A 161 12.77 -4.09 -4.17
CA SER A 161 13.78 -3.54 -5.09
C SER A 161 14.89 -4.54 -5.38
N GLU A 162 15.40 -5.21 -4.35
CA GLU A 162 16.42 -6.25 -4.47
C GLU A 162 15.89 -7.49 -5.21
N ARG A 163 14.69 -7.96 -4.85
CA ARG A 163 14.08 -9.15 -5.46
C ARG A 163 13.84 -8.99 -6.96
N TYR A 164 13.34 -7.82 -7.38
CA TYR A 164 12.99 -7.57 -8.79
C TYR A 164 14.05 -6.77 -9.54
N GLU A 165 15.26 -6.63 -8.98
CA GLU A 165 16.40 -5.92 -9.58
C GLU A 165 16.04 -4.53 -10.11
N THR A 166 15.11 -3.84 -9.42
CA THR A 166 14.65 -2.50 -9.79
C THR A 166 15.18 -1.46 -8.82
N ARG A 167 15.72 -0.35 -9.33
CA ARG A 167 16.36 0.69 -8.51
C ARG A 167 15.39 1.74 -7.97
N ASN A 168 14.17 1.79 -8.50
CA ASN A 168 13.24 2.88 -8.23
C ASN A 168 11.91 2.34 -7.72
N VAL A 169 11.89 1.88 -6.47
CA VAL A 169 10.66 1.52 -5.77
C VAL A 169 10.31 2.62 -4.77
N MET A 170 9.03 2.96 -4.69
CA MET A 170 8.55 3.96 -3.74
C MET A 170 7.16 3.57 -3.23
N PRO A 171 6.93 3.63 -1.91
CA PRO A 171 5.58 3.56 -1.39
C PRO A 171 4.80 4.81 -1.82
N LEU A 172 3.72 4.59 -2.54
CA LEU A 172 2.74 5.60 -2.89
C LEU A 172 1.52 5.37 -2.00
N LEU A 173 1.26 6.32 -1.10
CA LEU A 173 0.02 6.33 -0.32
C LEU A 173 -1.13 6.75 -1.24
N VAL A 174 -2.22 6.04 -1.17
CA VAL A 174 -3.41 6.28 -1.99
C VAL A 174 -4.62 6.35 -1.06
N GLY A 175 -5.26 7.50 -1.02
CA GLY A 175 -6.51 7.76 -0.36
C GLY A 175 -7.58 8.21 -1.34
N GLU A 176 -8.76 8.49 -0.87
CA GLU A 176 -9.86 9.03 -1.67
C GLU A 176 -9.57 10.46 -2.12
N LYS A 177 -9.06 11.30 -1.21
CA LYS A 177 -8.85 12.74 -1.43
C LYS A 177 -7.45 13.07 -1.95
N MET A 178 -6.43 12.26 -1.60
CA MET A 178 -5.06 12.52 -2.01
C MET A 178 -4.23 11.28 -2.25
N LYS A 179 -3.15 11.46 -3.02
CA LYS A 179 -2.04 10.52 -3.14
C LYS A 179 -0.75 11.19 -2.68
N MET A 180 0.12 10.43 -2.02
CA MET A 180 1.35 10.94 -1.41
C MET A 180 2.54 10.04 -1.69
N GLY A 181 3.60 10.61 -2.28
CA GLY A 181 4.90 9.96 -2.44
C GLY A 181 5.97 10.65 -1.60
N PHE A 182 7.15 10.04 -1.46
CA PHE A 182 8.23 10.52 -0.61
C PHE A 182 9.57 10.52 -1.35
N VAL A 183 10.35 11.58 -1.16
CA VAL A 183 11.75 11.60 -1.62
C VAL A 183 12.60 10.71 -0.75
N THR A 184 12.50 10.89 0.59
CA THR A 184 13.11 10.03 1.60
C THR A 184 12.02 9.40 2.45
N ASN A 185 12.23 8.15 2.89
CA ASN A 185 11.25 7.42 3.69
C ASN A 185 11.83 7.10 5.07
N HIS A 186 12.17 5.86 5.37
CA HIS A 186 12.65 5.43 6.67
C HIS A 186 14.13 5.83 6.91
N LEU A 187 14.40 7.10 7.16
CA LEU A 187 15.71 7.63 7.51
C LEU A 187 15.67 8.35 8.86
N PRO A 188 16.76 8.31 9.65
CA PRO A 188 16.89 9.19 10.80
C PRO A 188 16.79 10.66 10.36
N PHE A 189 16.15 11.50 11.19
CA PHE A 189 15.89 12.91 10.83
C PHE A 189 17.16 13.68 10.43
N ARG A 190 18.27 13.43 11.14
CA ARG A 190 19.59 14.05 10.86
C ARG A 190 20.14 13.76 9.45
N ASP A 191 19.68 12.66 8.83
CA ASP A 191 20.21 12.21 7.53
C ASP A 191 19.31 12.65 6.36
N ILE A 192 18.16 13.28 6.64
CA ILE A 192 17.18 13.66 5.62
C ILE A 192 17.76 14.66 4.65
N ALA A 193 18.25 15.81 5.13
CA ALA A 193 18.73 16.90 4.27
C ALA A 193 19.84 16.44 3.32
N GLY A 194 20.76 15.60 3.79
CA GLY A 194 21.85 15.05 2.96
C GLY A 194 21.37 14.10 1.85
N ASN A 195 20.16 13.55 1.97
CA ASN A 195 19.53 12.67 0.97
C ASN A 195 18.58 13.41 0.02
N ILE A 196 18.29 14.69 0.26
CA ILE A 196 17.53 15.55 -0.66
C ILE A 196 18.47 16.07 -1.72
N THR A 197 18.50 15.44 -2.87
CA THR A 197 19.36 15.79 -4.01
C THR A 197 18.52 15.98 -5.28
N VAL A 198 19.05 16.77 -6.23
CA VAL A 198 18.40 17.00 -7.54
C VAL A 198 18.06 15.67 -8.22
N ASN A 199 19.00 14.72 -8.22
CA ASN A 199 18.78 13.43 -8.84
C ASN A 199 17.70 12.60 -8.13
N ASN A 200 17.72 12.55 -6.79
CA ASN A 200 16.76 11.77 -6.03
C ASN A 200 15.32 12.30 -6.26
N ILE A 201 15.11 13.62 -6.14
CA ILE A 201 13.82 14.25 -6.41
C ILE A 201 13.37 14.00 -7.85
N TYR A 202 14.25 14.21 -8.83
CA TYR A 202 13.94 14.00 -10.25
C TYR A 202 13.52 12.56 -10.55
N TYR A 203 14.23 11.57 -10.01
CA TYR A 203 13.85 10.16 -10.20
C TYR A 203 12.53 9.80 -9.55
N LYS A 204 12.22 10.38 -8.37
CA LYS A 204 10.92 10.19 -7.73
C LYS A 204 9.79 10.84 -8.54
N LEU A 205 10.00 12.04 -9.08
CA LEU A 205 9.04 12.70 -9.98
C LEU A 205 8.78 11.87 -11.24
N LYS A 206 9.84 11.34 -11.86
CA LYS A 206 9.72 10.47 -13.02
C LYS A 206 8.95 9.18 -12.71
N LEU A 207 9.18 8.60 -11.55
CA LEU A 207 8.48 7.39 -11.10
C LEU A 207 6.99 7.68 -10.86
N LEU A 208 6.66 8.79 -10.18
CA LEU A 208 5.28 9.22 -9.95
C LEU A 208 4.53 9.47 -11.27
N ASP A 209 5.14 10.22 -12.17
CA ASP A 209 4.54 10.51 -13.49
C ASP A 209 4.24 9.22 -14.26
N ALA A 210 5.19 8.28 -14.29
CA ALA A 210 5.02 6.99 -14.95
C ALA A 210 3.94 6.14 -14.29
N CYS A 211 3.93 6.03 -12.97
CA CYS A 211 2.93 5.29 -12.19
C CYS A 211 1.52 5.87 -12.40
N LEU A 212 1.36 7.20 -12.29
CA LEU A 212 0.06 7.84 -12.47
C LEU A 212 -0.49 7.69 -13.88
N LYS A 213 0.38 7.71 -14.89
CA LYS A 213 -0.01 7.47 -16.28
C LYS A 213 -0.38 6.01 -16.54
N LYS A 214 0.45 5.08 -16.05
CA LYS A 214 0.29 3.65 -16.30
C LYS A 214 -0.80 3.05 -15.41
N ASP A 215 -0.70 3.28 -14.09
CA ASP A 215 -1.49 2.54 -13.11
C ASP A 215 -2.80 3.27 -12.76
N PHE A 216 -2.86 4.60 -12.90
CA PHE A 216 -4.09 5.38 -12.63
C PHE A 216 -4.70 6.02 -13.88
N THR A 217 -4.16 5.75 -15.07
CA THR A 217 -4.66 6.27 -16.36
C THR A 217 -4.75 7.81 -16.46
N ILE A 218 -3.99 8.53 -15.64
CA ILE A 218 -3.96 9.99 -15.64
C ILE A 218 -2.99 10.48 -16.72
N ARG A 219 -3.51 11.00 -17.83
CA ARG A 219 -2.69 11.37 -19.00
C ARG A 219 -1.65 12.47 -18.73
N LYS A 220 -1.99 13.44 -17.89
CA LYS A 220 -1.12 14.59 -17.54
C LYS A 220 -1.14 14.82 -16.03
N PRO A 221 -0.42 14.01 -15.25
CA PRO A 221 -0.43 14.12 -13.80
C PRO A 221 0.11 15.47 -13.33
N ARG A 222 -0.58 16.12 -12.42
CA ARG A 222 -0.14 17.33 -11.72
C ARG A 222 0.48 16.93 -10.39
N ILE A 223 1.79 17.11 -10.26
CA ILE A 223 2.56 16.68 -9.10
C ILE A 223 2.93 17.92 -8.29
N ALA A 224 2.37 18.07 -7.07
CA ALA A 224 2.83 19.07 -6.13
C ALA A 224 4.13 18.61 -5.47
N VAL A 225 5.15 19.46 -5.43
CA VAL A 225 6.42 19.20 -4.73
C VAL A 225 6.46 20.08 -3.50
N LEU A 226 6.63 19.48 -2.32
CA LEU A 226 6.77 20.24 -1.08
C LEU A 226 8.19 20.80 -0.94
N GLY A 227 8.31 21.92 -0.24
CA GLY A 227 9.60 22.42 0.25
C GLY A 227 10.10 21.55 1.42
N LEU A 228 11.38 21.65 1.74
CA LEU A 228 11.99 21.01 2.91
C LEU A 228 11.89 21.90 4.14
N ASN A 229 12.22 23.19 3.93
CA ASN A 229 12.34 24.18 5.00
C ASN A 229 11.03 24.95 5.26
N PRO A 230 10.87 25.56 6.44
CA PRO A 230 9.74 26.46 6.70
C PRO A 230 9.59 27.52 5.63
N HIS A 231 8.34 27.82 5.23
CA HIS A 231 8.00 28.80 4.19
C HIS A 231 8.72 28.55 2.85
N SER A 232 9.04 27.28 2.55
CA SER A 232 9.84 26.89 1.36
C SER A 232 11.15 27.69 1.25
N GLY A 233 11.86 27.81 2.38
CA GLY A 233 13.17 28.48 2.47
C GLY A 233 13.16 30.01 2.53
N GLU A 234 12.01 30.68 2.31
CA GLU A 234 11.83 32.16 2.37
C GLU A 234 13.03 32.93 1.77
N ASN A 235 13.27 32.74 0.47
CA ASN A 235 14.43 33.34 -0.22
C ASN A 235 15.80 33.02 0.42
N CYS A 236 16.01 31.80 0.88
CA CYS A 236 17.19 31.29 1.59
C CYS A 236 17.37 31.82 3.03
N MET A 237 16.34 32.39 3.64
CA MET A 237 16.39 32.80 5.04
C MET A 237 16.43 31.58 5.98
N TYR A 238 15.72 30.50 5.62
CA TYR A 238 15.58 29.31 6.46
C TYR A 238 16.25 28.06 5.85
N GLY A 239 17.10 28.21 4.86
CA GLY A 239 17.80 27.15 4.18
C GLY A 239 17.93 27.41 2.69
N GLU A 240 18.83 26.70 2.04
CA GLU A 240 19.13 26.88 0.60
C GLU A 240 18.68 25.68 -0.25
N GLU A 241 18.12 24.63 0.35
CA GLU A 241 17.77 23.38 -0.33
C GLU A 241 16.71 23.61 -1.41
N GLU A 242 15.77 24.51 -1.18
CA GLU A 242 14.77 24.87 -2.19
C GLU A 242 15.42 25.45 -3.43
N LYS A 243 16.29 26.45 -3.25
CA LYS A 243 16.96 27.14 -4.35
C LYS A 243 17.98 26.27 -5.07
N ASN A 244 18.80 25.54 -4.29
CA ASN A 244 19.96 24.85 -4.83
C ASN A 244 19.66 23.42 -5.27
N VAL A 245 18.54 22.84 -4.81
CA VAL A 245 18.21 21.43 -5.03
C VAL A 245 16.80 21.22 -5.56
N ILE A 246 15.76 21.71 -4.84
CA ILE A 246 14.37 21.35 -5.15
C ILE A 246 13.89 22.04 -6.44
N ILE A 247 14.13 23.34 -6.58
CA ILE A 247 13.79 24.10 -7.79
C ILE A 247 14.51 23.52 -9.03
N PRO A 248 15.84 23.30 -9.04
CA PRO A 248 16.50 22.66 -10.15
C PRO A 248 15.97 21.27 -10.52
N ALA A 249 15.54 20.49 -9.52
CA ALA A 249 14.92 19.18 -9.79
C ALA A 249 13.55 19.31 -10.47
N ILE A 250 12.73 20.26 -10.03
CA ILE A 250 11.43 20.59 -10.63
C ILE A 250 11.61 21.08 -12.07
N GLU A 251 12.55 21.98 -12.31
CA GLU A 251 12.86 22.50 -13.65
C GLU A 251 13.29 21.38 -14.59
N ARG A 252 14.22 20.53 -14.14
CA ARG A 252 14.64 19.36 -14.89
C ARG A 252 13.47 18.41 -15.20
N ALA A 253 12.54 18.22 -14.27
CA ALA A 253 11.35 17.41 -14.51
C ALA A 253 10.43 18.04 -15.57
N ARG A 254 10.22 19.36 -15.52
CA ARG A 254 9.44 20.12 -16.52
C ARG A 254 10.05 20.06 -17.89
N ASP A 255 11.37 20.20 -18.01
CA ASP A 255 12.10 20.08 -19.28
C ASP A 255 11.94 18.69 -19.90
N ASN A 256 11.65 17.67 -19.09
CA ASN A 256 11.36 16.31 -19.52
C ASN A 256 9.84 16.02 -19.63
N GLY A 257 8.99 17.05 -19.66
CA GLY A 257 7.55 16.93 -19.90
C GLY A 257 6.74 16.46 -18.70
N ILE A 258 7.30 16.48 -17.48
CA ILE A 258 6.61 16.13 -16.22
C ILE A 258 6.02 17.41 -15.62
N MET A 259 4.73 17.41 -15.31
CA MET A 259 4.05 18.56 -14.71
C MET A 259 4.30 18.60 -13.18
N ALA A 260 5.52 18.95 -12.80
CA ALA A 260 5.92 19.18 -11.40
C ALA A 260 5.75 20.66 -11.04
N LEU A 261 5.08 20.95 -9.94
CA LEU A 261 4.71 22.28 -9.47
C LEU A 261 5.18 22.49 -8.03
N GLY A 262 5.70 23.68 -7.73
CA GLY A 262 6.23 24.01 -6.40
C GLY A 262 7.59 24.69 -6.48
N PRO A 263 8.40 24.67 -5.39
CA PRO A 263 8.09 24.06 -4.09
C PRO A 263 6.99 24.80 -3.31
N TYR A 264 6.08 24.04 -2.69
CA TYR A 264 5.03 24.57 -1.84
C TYR A 264 5.42 24.46 -0.37
N ALA A 265 5.10 25.50 0.42
CA ALA A 265 5.15 25.41 1.87
C ALA A 265 4.11 24.39 2.36
N PRO A 266 4.49 23.34 3.11
CA PRO A 266 3.58 22.26 3.48
C PRO A 266 2.36 22.72 4.27
N ASP A 267 2.58 23.60 5.25
CA ASP A 267 1.51 24.18 6.08
C ASP A 267 0.48 24.95 5.24
N GLY A 268 0.94 25.73 4.26
CA GLY A 268 0.07 26.45 3.34
C GLY A 268 -0.72 25.54 2.41
N LEU A 269 -0.10 24.48 1.87
CA LEU A 269 -0.76 23.54 0.97
C LEU A 269 -1.88 22.76 1.68
N PHE A 270 -1.69 22.38 2.94
CA PHE A 270 -2.66 21.61 3.73
C PHE A 270 -3.59 22.48 4.60
N SER A 271 -3.48 23.80 4.55
CA SER A 271 -4.35 24.70 5.33
C SER A 271 -5.82 24.70 4.90
N GLY A 272 -6.11 24.17 3.72
CA GLY A 272 -7.46 24.09 3.14
C GLY A 272 -7.57 22.90 2.19
N VAL A 273 -8.25 23.10 1.06
CA VAL A 273 -8.47 22.08 0.03
C VAL A 273 -7.57 22.25 -1.21
N GLU A 274 -6.55 23.09 -1.12
CA GLU A 274 -5.65 23.38 -2.25
C GLU A 274 -4.91 22.12 -2.74
N PHE A 275 -4.63 21.18 -1.84
CA PHE A 275 -4.00 19.91 -2.17
C PHE A 275 -4.83 19.05 -3.14
N GLU A 276 -6.16 19.20 -3.15
CA GLU A 276 -7.06 18.45 -4.05
C GLU A 276 -6.90 18.84 -5.53
N LYS A 277 -6.20 19.96 -5.81
CA LYS A 277 -5.88 20.39 -7.17
C LYS A 277 -4.80 19.53 -7.85
N PHE A 278 -4.15 18.66 -7.09
CA PHE A 278 -3.04 17.84 -7.54
C PHE A 278 -3.42 16.37 -7.55
N ASP A 279 -2.87 15.64 -8.51
CA ASP A 279 -3.09 14.21 -8.63
C ASP A 279 -2.23 13.41 -7.66
N VAL A 280 -1.08 13.99 -7.24
CA VAL A 280 -0.19 13.46 -6.20
C VAL A 280 0.65 14.57 -5.60
N ILE A 281 1.04 14.39 -4.35
CA ILE A 281 1.97 15.27 -3.62
C ILE A 281 3.27 14.51 -3.37
N LEU A 282 4.42 15.12 -3.64
CA LEU A 282 5.74 14.59 -3.32
C LEU A 282 6.28 15.32 -2.08
N ALA A 283 6.30 14.61 -0.96
CA ALA A 283 6.89 15.09 0.30
C ALA A 283 8.40 14.80 0.33
N MET A 284 9.16 15.66 1.02
CA MET A 284 10.61 15.49 1.14
C MET A 284 10.98 14.37 2.11
N TYR A 285 10.17 14.14 3.15
CA TYR A 285 10.42 13.10 4.15
C TYR A 285 9.10 12.52 4.70
N HIS A 286 9.23 11.39 5.40
CA HIS A 286 8.12 10.56 5.85
C HIS A 286 7.03 11.34 6.60
N ASP A 287 7.35 11.99 7.71
CA ASP A 287 6.32 12.62 8.56
C ASP A 287 5.70 13.87 7.92
N GLN A 288 6.44 14.55 7.03
CA GLN A 288 5.89 15.68 6.27
C GLN A 288 4.68 15.28 5.42
N GLY A 289 4.66 14.05 4.91
CA GLY A 289 3.56 13.53 4.11
C GLY A 289 2.62 12.62 4.90
N MET A 290 3.14 11.77 5.79
CA MET A 290 2.34 10.79 6.51
C MET A 290 1.36 11.43 7.50
N ILE A 291 1.78 12.49 8.20
CA ILE A 291 0.92 13.20 9.16
C ILE A 291 -0.33 13.77 8.47
N PRO A 292 -0.21 14.65 7.44
CA PRO A 292 -1.40 15.17 6.76
C PRO A 292 -2.21 14.07 6.07
N PHE A 293 -1.55 13.05 5.48
CA PHE A 293 -2.25 11.93 4.87
C PHE A 293 -3.15 11.22 5.89
N LYS A 294 -2.60 10.77 7.02
CA LYS A 294 -3.39 10.09 8.05
C LYS A 294 -4.42 10.98 8.72
N THR A 295 -4.17 12.29 8.81
CA THR A 295 -5.14 13.24 9.37
C THR A 295 -6.37 13.39 8.46
N ILE A 296 -6.18 13.35 7.14
CA ILE A 296 -7.23 13.57 6.15
C ILE A 296 -7.94 12.27 5.76
N GLU A 297 -7.19 11.20 5.53
CA GLU A 297 -7.71 9.90 5.06
C GLU A 297 -8.01 8.91 6.20
N GLY A 298 -7.51 9.15 7.41
CA GLY A 298 -7.71 8.24 8.54
C GLY A 298 -7.09 6.86 8.28
N ASN A 299 -7.86 5.81 8.56
CA ASN A 299 -7.45 4.42 8.34
C ASN A 299 -7.78 3.90 6.93
N GLU A 300 -8.46 4.68 6.12
CA GLU A 300 -8.93 4.25 4.79
C GLU A 300 -7.83 4.26 3.73
N GLY A 301 -6.70 4.89 4.00
CA GLY A 301 -5.56 4.91 3.08
C GLY A 301 -4.98 3.51 2.82
N ALA A 302 -4.42 3.35 1.63
CA ALA A 302 -3.68 2.15 1.25
C ALA A 302 -2.32 2.52 0.62
N VAL A 303 -1.41 1.56 0.53
CA VAL A 303 -0.08 1.72 -0.07
C VAL A 303 -0.01 0.92 -1.36
N LEU A 304 0.47 1.54 -2.44
CA LEU A 304 0.93 0.87 -3.65
C LEU A 304 2.46 0.97 -3.70
N LEU A 305 3.17 -0.12 -3.93
CA LEU A 305 4.60 -0.04 -4.25
C LEU A 305 4.79 0.30 -5.73
N ALA A 306 4.95 1.60 -6.01
CA ALA A 306 5.20 2.10 -7.35
C ALA A 306 6.58 1.70 -7.87
N GLY A 307 6.68 1.35 -9.15
CA GLY A 307 7.95 1.02 -9.83
C GLY A 307 8.31 -0.46 -9.84
N LEU A 308 7.44 -1.32 -9.34
CA LEU A 308 7.57 -2.78 -9.45
C LEU A 308 7.02 -3.29 -10.80
N PRO A 309 7.53 -4.42 -11.31
CA PRO A 309 6.94 -5.11 -12.45
C PRO A 309 5.64 -5.87 -12.08
N ILE A 310 5.33 -5.96 -10.81
CA ILE A 310 4.16 -6.61 -10.21
C ILE A 310 3.29 -5.59 -9.50
N VAL A 311 2.04 -5.96 -9.19
CA VAL A 311 1.17 -5.17 -8.34
C VAL A 311 1.25 -5.68 -6.91
N TYR A 312 1.75 -4.85 -6.00
CA TYR A 312 1.74 -5.07 -4.56
C TYR A 312 1.10 -3.88 -3.86
N THR A 313 0.07 -4.18 -3.08
CA THR A 313 -0.61 -3.20 -2.24
C THR A 313 -0.63 -3.63 -0.78
N SER A 314 -0.77 -2.69 0.14
CA SER A 314 -0.87 -2.96 1.58
C SER A 314 -1.62 -1.86 2.31
N THR A 315 -1.85 -2.05 3.60
CA THR A 315 -2.45 -1.02 4.47
C THR A 315 -1.43 0.04 4.89
N VAL A 316 -1.90 1.23 5.29
CA VAL A 316 -1.04 2.32 5.83
C VAL A 316 -0.76 2.20 7.32
N HIS A 317 -1.46 1.32 8.04
CA HIS A 317 -1.24 1.13 9.47
C HIS A 317 -0.30 -0.05 9.73
N GLY A 318 0.31 -0.06 10.93
CA GLY A 318 1.18 -1.12 11.39
C GLY A 318 0.42 -2.28 12.04
N MET A 319 1.13 -3.13 12.76
CA MET A 319 0.65 -4.35 13.40
C MET A 319 -0.38 -4.12 14.51
N ALA A 320 -0.43 -2.90 15.08
CA ALA A 320 -1.38 -2.48 16.13
C ALA A 320 -1.52 -3.51 17.25
N TYR A 321 -0.40 -3.86 17.86
CA TYR A 321 -0.31 -4.86 18.91
C TYR A 321 -1.18 -4.59 20.13
N ASP A 322 -1.44 -3.32 20.41
CA ASP A 322 -2.28 -2.82 21.50
C ASP A 322 -3.75 -3.23 21.38
N ILE A 323 -4.25 -3.47 20.16
CA ILE A 323 -5.64 -3.86 19.91
C ILE A 323 -5.80 -5.29 19.38
N THR A 324 -4.70 -6.04 19.23
CA THR A 324 -4.72 -7.39 18.66
C THR A 324 -5.61 -8.34 19.47
N GLY A 325 -6.47 -9.09 18.79
CA GLY A 325 -7.39 -10.04 19.41
C GLY A 325 -8.62 -9.44 20.08
N GLN A 326 -8.78 -8.11 20.04
CA GLN A 326 -9.95 -7.43 20.61
C GLN A 326 -11.15 -7.35 19.65
N GLY A 327 -10.94 -7.66 18.38
CA GLY A 327 -12.01 -7.62 17.37
C GLY A 327 -12.40 -6.20 16.94
N ILE A 328 -11.59 -5.19 17.23
CA ILE A 328 -11.89 -3.77 16.97
C ILE A 328 -11.03 -3.17 15.84
N ALA A 329 -10.11 -3.94 15.25
CA ALA A 329 -9.31 -3.47 14.13
C ALA A 329 -10.23 -3.14 12.93
N ASP A 330 -9.95 -1.99 12.30
CA ASP A 330 -10.70 -1.48 11.15
C ASP A 330 -10.10 -2.04 9.85
N GLU A 331 -10.88 -2.83 9.12
CA GLU A 331 -10.46 -3.45 7.87
C GLU A 331 -10.59 -2.54 6.64
N SER A 332 -11.05 -1.30 6.77
CA SER A 332 -11.25 -0.35 5.67
C SER A 332 -9.99 -0.16 4.83
N GLY A 333 -8.82 -0.01 5.47
CA GLY A 333 -7.53 0.09 4.78
C GLY A 333 -7.20 -1.15 3.93
N MET A 334 -7.53 -2.36 4.40
CA MET A 334 -7.34 -3.60 3.65
C MET A 334 -8.31 -3.69 2.47
N ARG A 335 -9.57 -3.27 2.66
CA ARG A 335 -10.57 -3.17 1.59
C ARG A 335 -10.14 -2.18 0.52
N ASN A 336 -9.58 -1.04 0.92
CA ASN A 336 -9.10 -0.05 -0.02
C ASN A 336 -7.83 -0.51 -0.75
N ALA A 337 -6.94 -1.25 -0.09
CA ALA A 337 -5.80 -1.91 -0.75
C ALA A 337 -6.25 -2.90 -1.84
N LEU A 338 -7.34 -3.64 -1.59
CA LEU A 338 -7.98 -4.49 -2.60
C LEU A 338 -8.69 -3.66 -3.69
N SER A 339 -9.43 -2.62 -3.30
CA SER A 339 -10.20 -1.78 -4.22
C SER A 339 -9.33 -1.01 -5.20
N MET A 340 -8.09 -0.66 -4.80
CA MET A 340 -7.11 -0.04 -5.71
C MET A 340 -6.88 -0.87 -6.97
N LEU A 341 -7.00 -2.19 -6.88
CA LEU A 341 -6.81 -3.08 -8.02
C LEU A 341 -7.79 -2.79 -9.16
N ASN A 342 -8.96 -2.22 -8.87
CA ASN A 342 -9.94 -1.84 -9.90
C ASN A 342 -9.53 -0.61 -10.73
N TYR A 343 -8.61 0.20 -10.22
CA TYR A 343 -8.11 1.40 -10.93
C TYR A 343 -6.88 1.11 -11.78
N LEU A 344 -6.23 -0.03 -11.56
CA LEU A 344 -5.03 -0.40 -12.28
C LEU A 344 -5.44 -1.03 -13.63
N PRO A 345 -5.00 -0.48 -14.78
CA PRO A 345 -5.26 -1.11 -16.07
C PRO A 345 -4.50 -2.42 -16.15
N TYR A 346 -5.24 -3.51 -16.14
CA TYR A 346 -4.67 -4.85 -16.29
C TYR A 346 -4.19 -5.05 -17.73
N ASN A 347 -2.93 -4.68 -17.99
CA ASN A 347 -2.15 -5.24 -19.10
C ASN A 347 -1.29 -6.38 -18.50
N LEU A 348 -1.96 -7.41 -17.97
CA LEU A 348 -1.33 -8.66 -17.58
C LEU A 348 -1.21 -9.59 -18.77
#